data_ee61de5b95c5808140001fc48b213367
#
_entry.id   ee61de5b95c5808140001fc48b213367
#
_cell.length_a   1.000
_cell.length_b   1.000
_cell.length_c   1.000
_cell.angle_alpha   90.00
_cell.angle_beta   90.00
_cell.angle_gamma   90.00
#
_symmetry.space_group_name_H-M   'P 1'
#
loop_
_entity.id
_entity.type
_entity.pdbx_description
1 polymer ?
#
loop_
_entity_poly.entity_id
_entity_poly.type
_entity_poly.pdbx_seq_one_letter_code
_entity_poly.pdbx_strand_id
1 'polypeptide(L)' 'MVELYLNAKLHSRISEAAYRSLLTRKDLDDQDLKLRSDLLRQVDNGSIRLT' A
#
# COMPACT_ATOMS: atom_id res chain seq x y z
N MET A 1 -2.85 4.43 8.04
CA MET A 1 -2.21 3.61 7.01
C MET A 1 -2.12 2.12 7.34
N VAL A 2 -2.06 1.77 8.60
CA VAL A 2 -1.99 0.36 9.02
C VAL A 2 -3.18 -0.45 8.50
N GLU A 3 -4.38 0.09 8.60
CA GLU A 3 -5.58 -0.60 8.12
C GLU A 3 -5.52 -0.90 6.62
N LEU A 4 -5.08 0.07 5.85
CA LEU A 4 -4.93 -0.10 4.41
C LEU A 4 -3.90 -1.18 4.09
N TYR A 5 -2.78 -1.16 4.81
CA TYR A 5 -1.72 -2.14 4.65
C TYR A 5 -2.22 -3.56 4.95
N LEU A 6 -2.85 -3.73 6.10
CA LEU A 6 -3.36 -5.04 6.52
C LEU A 6 -4.43 -5.54 5.56
N ASN A 7 -5.30 -4.66 5.09
CA ASN A 7 -6.36 -5.02 4.15
C ASN A 7 -5.76 -5.51 2.83
N ALA A 8 -4.78 -4.78 2.31
CA ALA A 8 -4.12 -5.17 1.07
C ALA A 8 -3.41 -6.52 1.20
N LYS A 9 -2.75 -6.75 2.34
CA LYS A 9 -2.07 -8.03 2.60
C LYS A 9 -3.07 -9.17 2.73
N LEU A 10 -4.16 -8.94 3.43
CA LEU A 10 -5.17 -9.97 3.65
C LEU A 10 -5.82 -10.43 2.34
N HIS A 11 -6.12 -9.50 1.47
CA HIS A 11 -6.80 -9.80 0.20
C HIS A 11 -5.84 -9.98 -0.97
N SER A 12 -4.55 -9.72 -0.76
CA SER A 12 -3.52 -9.78 -1.81
C SER A 12 -3.86 -8.89 -3.00
N ARG A 13 -4.57 -7.80 -2.74
CA ARG A 13 -4.96 -6.83 -3.78
C ARG A 13 -5.20 -5.47 -3.15
N ILE A 14 -5.07 -4.44 -3.97
CA ILE A 14 -5.30 -3.07 -3.55
C ILE A 14 -6.08 -2.37 -4.65
N SER A 15 -7.05 -1.53 -4.28
CA SER A 15 -7.81 -0.78 -5.27
C SER A 15 -6.97 0.35 -5.84
N GLU A 16 -7.32 0.78 -7.05
CA GLU A 16 -6.63 1.89 -7.69
C GLU A 16 -6.72 3.16 -6.85
N ALA A 17 -7.89 3.42 -6.26
CA ALA A 17 -8.08 4.59 -5.41
C ALA A 17 -7.17 4.54 -4.18
N ALA A 18 -7.06 3.37 -3.54
CA ALA A 18 -6.18 3.21 -2.38
C ALA A 18 -4.72 3.37 -2.78
N TYR A 19 -4.35 2.83 -3.92
CA TYR A 19 -2.99 2.96 -4.44
C TYR A 19 -2.62 4.43 -4.69
N ARG A 20 -3.53 5.19 -5.29
CA ARG A 20 -3.31 6.62 -5.50
C ARG A 20 -3.19 7.38 -4.18
N SER A 21 -4.01 7.01 -3.19
CA SER A 21 -3.90 7.60 -1.86
C SER A 21 -2.52 7.38 -1.25
N LEU A 22 -1.97 6.19 -1.44
CA LEU A 22 -0.60 5.91 -0.98
C LEU A 22 0.41 6.85 -1.59
N LEU A 23 0.30 7.06 -2.90
CA LEU A 23 1.26 7.89 -3.64
C LEU A 23 1.14 9.37 -3.30
N THR A 24 -0.05 9.83 -2.92
CA THR A 24 -0.29 11.25 -2.68
C THR A 24 -0.21 11.67 -1.22
N ARG A 25 -0.09 10.73 -0.30
CA ARG A 25 0.06 11.07 1.13
C ARG A 25 1.40 11.74 1.39
N LYS A 26 1.36 12.83 2.14
CA LYS A 26 2.55 13.62 2.43
C LYS A 26 2.98 13.58 3.89
N ASP A 27 2.04 13.36 4.81
CA ASP A 27 2.31 13.41 6.24
C ASP A 27 2.50 12.01 6.82
N LEU A 28 3.50 11.29 6.29
CA LEU A 28 3.79 9.93 6.73
C LEU A 28 4.95 9.95 7.73
N ASP A 29 4.76 9.25 8.85
CA ASP A 29 5.86 9.03 9.78
C ASP A 29 6.75 7.87 9.28
N ASP A 30 7.81 7.56 10.03
CA ASP A 30 8.75 6.53 9.61
C ASP A 30 8.09 5.18 9.43
N GLN A 31 7.15 4.83 10.30
CA GLN A 31 6.44 3.57 10.22
C GLN A 31 5.58 3.50 8.96
N ASP A 32 4.83 4.57 8.68
CA ASP A 32 3.98 4.62 7.50
C ASP A 32 4.80 4.61 6.21
N LEU A 33 5.97 5.25 6.21
CA LEU A 33 6.86 5.22 5.06
C LEU A 33 7.34 3.80 4.77
N LYS A 34 7.64 3.04 5.81
CA LYS A 34 8.04 1.65 5.65
C LYS A 34 6.90 0.80 5.11
N LEU A 35 5.71 1.00 5.63
CA LEU A 35 4.53 0.27 5.15
C LEU A 35 4.23 0.59 3.70
N ARG A 36 4.31 1.86 3.34
CA ARG A 36 4.10 2.29 1.96
C ARG A 36 5.12 1.66 1.03
N SER A 37 6.38 1.71 1.42
CA SER A 37 7.47 1.16 0.62
C SER A 37 7.28 -0.34 0.38
N ASP A 38 6.88 -1.06 1.43
CA ASP A 38 6.62 -2.49 1.35
C ASP A 38 5.45 -2.79 0.40
N LEU A 39 4.35 -2.04 0.52
CA LEU A 39 3.21 -2.21 -0.36
C LEU A 39 3.56 -1.95 -1.82
N LEU A 40 4.29 -0.88 -2.08
CA LEU A 40 4.69 -0.55 -3.45
C LEU A 40 5.55 -1.64 -4.05
N ARG A 41 6.45 -2.20 -3.26
CA ARG A 41 7.29 -3.31 -3.71
C ARG A 41 6.42 -4.53 -4.05
N GLN A 42 5.47 -4.86 -3.20
CA GLN A 42 4.62 -6.03 -3.42
C GLN A 42 3.70 -5.87 -4.62
N VAL A 43 3.23 -4.66 -4.87
CA VAL A 43 2.46 -4.38 -6.09
C VAL A 43 3.36 -4.52 -7.31
N ASP A 44 4.58 -4.02 -7.22
CA ASP A 44 5.53 -4.07 -8.32
C ASP A 44 5.93 -5.50 -8.69
N ASN A 45 6.12 -6.35 -7.69
CA ASN A 45 6.53 -7.74 -7.95
C ASN A 45 5.36 -8.71 -8.17
N GLY A 46 4.13 -8.21 -8.10
CA GLY A 46 2.95 -9.02 -8.37
C GLY A 46 2.38 -9.76 -7.17
N SER A 47 2.94 -9.57 -5.98
CA SER A 47 2.42 -10.20 -4.76
C SER A 47 1.06 -9.62 -4.37
N ILE A 48 0.84 -8.34 -4.64
CA ILE A 48 -0.43 -7.67 -4.43
C ILE A 48 -0.89 -7.13 -5.78
N ARG A 49 -2.12 -7.44 -6.15
CA ARG A 49 -2.67 -7.00 -7.44
C ARG A 49 -3.33 -5.63 -7.32
N LEU A 50 -3.10 -4.81 -8.32
CA LEU A 50 -3.79 -3.53 -8.44
C LEU A 50 -5.09 -3.77 -9.20
N THR A 51 -6.22 -3.50 -8.54
CA THR A 51 -7.53 -3.76 -9.14
C THR A 51 -8.36 -2.48 -9.33
#